data_c325d57b9856bc3eba3a833b2ffdf760
#
_entry.id   c325d57b9856bc3eba3a833b2ffdf760
#
_cell.length_a   1.000
_cell.length_b   1.000
_cell.length_c   1.000
_cell.angle_alpha   90.00
_cell.angle_beta   90.00
_cell.angle_gamma   90.00
#
_symmetry.space_group_name_H-M   'P 1'
#
loop_
_entity.id
_entity.type
_entity.pdbx_description
1 polymer ?
#
loop_
_entity_poly.entity_id
_entity_poly.type
_entity_poly.pdbx_seq_one_letter_code
_entity_poly.pdbx_strand_id
1 'polypeptide(L)'
;MPNAGAPTPTQPVLFTRQLLLFTAVCAAVALLPLLLGPRREMLRPAIWLGAVLTYRWLEQSVFRPSPVRGDRVAEWMFPFIYLGVTGSFLLPALEFALLPRPLSGSVLTAGLVLAAFGTLLRYRAIDALGEQLSTHVEVRPDHRLVDHGVYRHVRHPGTTGAMIFLLGAALILHAYYSLIYIIGFLWVVLIVRMFVEERHSAARMPGYREYMLRTKRVIPFIF
;
A
#
# COMPACT_ATOMS: atom_id res chain seq x y z
N MET A 1 -19.55 13.38 -38.52
CA MET A 1 -19.63 13.60 -37.07
C MET A 1 -19.71 12.22 -36.40
N PRO A 2 -18.68 11.70 -35.75
CA PRO A 2 -18.79 10.44 -35.02
C PRO A 2 -19.39 10.73 -33.64
N ASN A 3 -20.37 9.94 -33.27
CA ASN A 3 -21.10 9.93 -32.02
C ASN A 3 -20.12 9.98 -30.80
N ALA A 4 -20.29 10.99 -29.98
CA ALA A 4 -19.75 11.03 -28.65
C ALA A 4 -20.38 9.89 -27.85
N GLY A 5 -19.61 8.83 -27.63
CA GLY A 5 -20.02 7.69 -26.81
C GLY A 5 -20.37 8.18 -25.41
N ALA A 6 -21.58 7.83 -24.96
CA ALA A 6 -22.05 8.09 -23.62
C ALA A 6 -21.04 7.57 -22.59
N PRO A 7 -20.83 8.27 -21.45
CA PRO A 7 -19.93 7.82 -20.40
C PRO A 7 -20.42 6.47 -19.87
N THR A 8 -19.55 5.48 -19.88
CA THR A 8 -19.84 4.17 -19.31
C THR A 8 -19.94 4.29 -17.78
N PRO A 9 -21.10 4.07 -17.17
CA PRO A 9 -21.31 4.21 -15.74
C PRO A 9 -21.03 2.88 -15.03
N THR A 10 -19.80 2.51 -14.76
CA THR A 10 -19.59 1.19 -14.11
C THR A 10 -18.48 1.12 -13.08
N GLN A 11 -17.85 2.21 -12.69
CA GLN A 11 -16.76 2.14 -11.71
C GLN A 11 -17.19 2.05 -10.22
N PRO A 12 -18.25 2.68 -9.73
CA PRO A 12 -18.57 2.62 -8.29
C PRO A 12 -18.96 1.21 -7.81
N VAL A 13 -19.62 0.40 -8.64
CA VAL A 13 -20.12 -0.93 -8.21
C VAL A 13 -19.02 -1.98 -8.13
N LEU A 14 -18.10 -2.04 -9.08
CA LEU A 14 -16.95 -2.95 -9.05
C LEU A 14 -16.01 -2.61 -7.88
N PHE A 15 -15.82 -1.34 -7.66
CA PHE A 15 -15.02 -0.80 -6.58
C PHE A 15 -15.59 -1.19 -5.20
N THR A 16 -16.89 -1.01 -4.99
CA THR A 16 -17.57 -1.41 -3.76
C THR A 16 -17.47 -2.92 -3.53
N ARG A 17 -17.62 -3.75 -4.58
CA ARG A 17 -17.50 -5.21 -4.49
C ARG A 17 -16.08 -5.65 -4.07
N GLN A 18 -15.05 -5.06 -4.66
CA GLN A 18 -13.66 -5.35 -4.28
C GLN A 18 -13.36 -4.95 -2.82
N LEU A 19 -13.88 -3.80 -2.38
CA LEU A 19 -13.72 -3.35 -1.01
C LEU A 19 -14.45 -4.28 -0.03
N LEU A 20 -15.66 -4.70 -0.34
CA LEU A 20 -16.44 -5.64 0.48
C LEU A 20 -15.73 -7.00 0.58
N LEU A 21 -15.24 -7.52 -0.54
CA LEU A 21 -14.49 -8.78 -0.54
C LEU A 21 -13.21 -8.67 0.29
N PHE A 22 -12.45 -7.60 0.11
CA PHE A 22 -11.26 -7.34 0.92
C PHE A 22 -11.58 -7.26 2.41
N THR A 23 -12.65 -6.53 2.77
CA THR A 23 -13.11 -6.41 4.15
C THR A 23 -13.48 -7.77 4.74
N ALA A 24 -14.23 -8.59 3.99
CA ALA A 24 -14.61 -9.93 4.42
C ALA A 24 -13.39 -10.84 4.63
N VAL A 25 -12.42 -10.80 3.72
CA VAL A 25 -11.15 -11.54 3.86
C VAL A 25 -10.37 -11.08 5.08
N CYS A 26 -10.21 -9.77 5.29
CA CYS A 26 -9.51 -9.24 6.47
C CYS A 26 -10.24 -9.59 7.78
N ALA A 27 -11.57 -9.56 7.79
CA ALA A 27 -12.37 -9.98 8.94
C ALA A 27 -12.17 -11.48 9.23
N ALA A 28 -12.20 -12.33 8.20
CA ALA A 28 -11.94 -13.75 8.35
C ALA A 28 -10.52 -14.02 8.89
N VAL A 29 -9.52 -13.31 8.38
CA VAL A 29 -8.12 -13.38 8.87
C VAL A 29 -8.02 -12.93 10.33
N ALA A 30 -8.73 -11.87 10.73
CA ALA A 30 -8.76 -11.39 12.11
C ALA A 30 -9.41 -12.39 13.10
N LEU A 31 -10.23 -13.31 12.59
CA LEU A 31 -10.86 -14.38 13.38
C LEU A 31 -9.98 -15.64 13.53
N LEU A 32 -8.89 -15.77 12.77
CA LEU A 32 -8.00 -16.94 12.84
C LEU A 32 -7.52 -17.25 14.27
N PRO A 33 -7.19 -16.27 15.14
CA PRO A 33 -6.80 -16.55 16.51
C PRO A 33 -7.85 -17.28 17.34
N LEU A 34 -9.14 -17.06 17.06
CA LEU A 34 -10.23 -17.79 17.73
C LEU A 34 -10.32 -19.26 17.28
N LEU A 35 -10.02 -19.51 16.00
CA LEU A 35 -10.18 -20.84 15.39
C LEU A 35 -8.97 -21.73 15.60
N LEU A 36 -7.77 -21.15 15.55
CA LEU A 36 -6.52 -21.90 15.50
C LEU A 36 -5.66 -21.76 16.76
N GLY A 37 -5.83 -20.68 17.53
CA GLY A 37 -4.92 -20.31 18.61
C GLY A 37 -5.39 -20.77 20.00
N PRO A 38 -4.43 -21.00 20.93
CA PRO A 38 -4.73 -21.18 22.34
C PRO A 38 -5.21 -19.87 23.00
N ARG A 39 -5.03 -18.74 22.33
CA ARG A 39 -5.42 -17.42 22.85
C ARG A 39 -6.81 -17.06 22.41
N ARG A 40 -7.61 -16.65 23.39
CA ARG A 40 -8.93 -16.05 23.15
C ARG A 40 -8.90 -14.51 23.22
N GLU A 41 -7.71 -13.93 23.10
CA GLU A 41 -7.58 -12.46 23.10
C GLU A 41 -7.99 -11.93 21.72
N MET A 42 -9.05 -11.12 21.67
CA MET A 42 -9.56 -10.53 20.45
C MET A 42 -9.30 -9.02 20.33
N LEU A 43 -8.78 -8.39 21.40
CA LEU A 43 -8.57 -6.93 21.37
C LEU A 43 -7.58 -6.51 20.29
N ARG A 44 -6.42 -7.20 20.19
CA ARG A 44 -5.39 -6.88 19.19
C ARG A 44 -5.79 -7.21 17.76
N PRO A 45 -6.37 -8.38 17.46
CA PRO A 45 -6.97 -8.64 16.14
C PRO A 45 -8.06 -7.62 15.76
N ALA A 46 -8.88 -7.17 16.70
CA ALA A 46 -9.88 -6.13 16.44
C ALA A 46 -9.24 -4.76 16.14
N ILE A 47 -8.22 -4.36 16.91
CA ILE A 47 -7.45 -3.14 16.67
C ILE A 47 -6.75 -3.22 15.31
N TRP A 48 -6.11 -4.35 15.00
CA TRP A 48 -5.47 -4.61 13.73
C TRP A 48 -6.46 -4.49 12.57
N LEU A 49 -7.62 -5.15 12.68
CA LEU A 49 -8.69 -5.06 11.68
C LEU A 49 -9.15 -3.62 11.48
N GLY A 50 -9.39 -2.89 12.57
CA GLY A 50 -9.75 -1.47 12.52
C GLY A 50 -8.70 -0.62 11.80
N ALA A 51 -7.42 -0.83 12.08
CA ALA A 51 -6.32 -0.13 11.40
C ALA A 51 -6.27 -0.46 9.90
N VAL A 52 -6.41 -1.74 9.53
CA VAL A 52 -6.44 -2.19 8.12
C VAL A 52 -7.62 -1.61 7.36
N LEU A 53 -8.81 -1.62 7.96
CA LEU A 53 -10.01 -1.07 7.33
C LEU A 53 -9.93 0.46 7.18
N THR A 54 -9.41 1.15 8.19
CA THR A 54 -9.17 2.60 8.12
C THR A 54 -8.19 2.96 7.02
N TYR A 55 -7.07 2.23 6.93
CA TYR A 55 -6.09 2.40 5.87
C TYR A 55 -6.72 2.24 4.48
N ARG A 56 -7.48 1.17 4.27
CA ARG A 56 -8.15 0.90 2.99
C ARG A 56 -9.23 1.92 2.68
N TRP A 57 -10.03 2.31 3.66
CA TRP A 57 -11.08 3.30 3.47
C TRP A 57 -10.51 4.67 3.08
N LEU A 58 -9.47 5.14 3.77
CA LEU A 58 -8.81 6.40 3.44
C LEU A 58 -8.12 6.35 2.08
N GLU A 59 -7.44 5.26 1.73
CA GLU A 59 -6.85 5.07 0.41
C GLU A 59 -7.92 5.19 -0.68
N GLN A 60 -9.06 4.54 -0.48
CA GLN A 60 -10.16 4.52 -1.42
C GLN A 60 -10.86 5.87 -1.57
N SER A 61 -10.97 6.64 -0.49
CA SER A 61 -11.67 7.94 -0.50
C SER A 61 -11.01 8.98 -1.40
N VAL A 62 -9.71 8.85 -1.64
CA VAL A 62 -8.93 9.76 -2.50
C VAL A 62 -8.51 9.13 -3.83
N PHE A 63 -8.78 7.84 -4.03
CA PHE A 63 -8.42 7.14 -5.27
C PHE A 63 -9.27 7.61 -6.44
N ARG A 64 -8.62 8.20 -7.45
CA ARG A 64 -9.25 8.70 -8.68
C ARG A 64 -8.62 8.00 -9.88
N PRO A 65 -9.18 6.85 -10.34
CA PRO A 65 -8.61 6.13 -11.47
C PRO A 65 -8.75 6.96 -12.76
N SER A 66 -7.66 7.08 -13.50
CA SER A 66 -7.73 7.69 -14.83
C SER A 66 -8.38 6.73 -15.83
N PRO A 67 -9.23 7.22 -16.73
CA PRO A 67 -9.77 6.43 -17.84
C PRO A 67 -8.72 6.14 -18.92
N VAL A 68 -7.66 6.94 -19.00
CA VAL A 68 -6.59 6.81 -19.99
C VAL A 68 -5.60 5.75 -19.57
N ARG A 69 -5.27 4.84 -20.48
CA ARG A 69 -4.24 3.83 -20.28
C ARG A 69 -2.92 4.27 -20.92
N GLY A 70 -1.82 4.03 -20.21
CA GLY A 70 -0.48 4.25 -20.69
C GLY A 70 0.20 2.98 -21.22
N ASP A 71 1.45 3.17 -21.62
CA ASP A 71 2.35 2.06 -21.95
C ASP A 71 2.80 1.35 -20.66
N ARG A 72 2.32 0.13 -20.46
CA ARG A 72 2.54 -0.65 -19.24
C ARG A 72 3.79 -1.50 -19.34
N VAL A 73 4.57 -1.48 -18.28
CA VAL A 73 5.77 -2.31 -18.15
C VAL A 73 5.77 -3.08 -16.83
N ALA A 74 6.60 -4.11 -16.77
CA ALA A 74 6.83 -4.91 -15.57
C ALA A 74 5.59 -5.59 -14.98
N GLU A 75 4.61 -5.97 -15.82
CA GLU A 75 3.42 -6.70 -15.37
C GLU A 75 3.76 -8.05 -14.69
N TRP A 76 4.91 -8.65 -15.03
CA TRP A 76 5.42 -9.85 -14.39
C TRP A 76 5.66 -9.70 -12.87
N MET A 77 5.77 -8.47 -12.36
CA MET A 77 5.95 -8.21 -10.92
C MET A 77 4.66 -8.37 -10.11
N PHE A 78 3.49 -8.28 -10.74
CA PHE A 78 2.22 -8.33 -10.03
C PHE A 78 2.03 -9.58 -9.16
N PRO A 79 2.32 -10.81 -9.63
CA PRO A 79 2.20 -12.01 -8.79
C PRO A 79 3.02 -11.90 -7.50
N PHE A 80 4.24 -11.36 -7.58
CA PHE A 80 5.12 -11.17 -6.40
C PHE A 80 4.58 -10.09 -5.45
N ILE A 81 4.04 -8.99 -6.00
CA ILE A 81 3.40 -7.95 -5.20
C ILE A 81 2.15 -8.50 -4.50
N TYR A 82 1.29 -9.22 -5.21
CA TYR A 82 0.10 -9.85 -4.62
C TYR A 82 0.48 -10.86 -3.54
N LEU A 83 1.46 -11.72 -3.78
CA LEU A 83 1.98 -12.66 -2.80
C LEU A 83 2.52 -11.89 -1.57
N GLY A 84 3.35 -10.87 -1.80
CA GLY A 84 3.93 -10.04 -0.75
C GLY A 84 2.88 -9.35 0.10
N VAL A 85 1.90 -8.70 -0.52
CA VAL A 85 0.82 -8.00 0.18
C VAL A 85 -0.08 -8.98 0.93
N THR A 86 -0.51 -10.06 0.29
CA THR A 86 -1.37 -11.08 0.92
C THR A 86 -0.67 -11.71 2.12
N GLY A 87 0.60 -12.10 1.97
CA GLY A 87 1.39 -12.64 3.07
C GLY A 87 1.57 -11.64 4.22
N SER A 88 1.68 -10.35 3.92
CA SER A 88 1.81 -9.30 4.94
C SER A 88 0.55 -9.09 5.79
N PHE A 89 -0.59 -9.58 5.37
CA PHE A 89 -1.82 -9.63 6.19
C PHE A 89 -2.03 -10.99 6.84
N LEU A 90 -1.81 -12.07 6.10
CA LEU A 90 -2.09 -13.42 6.57
C LEU A 90 -1.06 -13.91 7.60
N LEU A 91 0.24 -13.74 7.32
CA LEU A 91 1.29 -14.25 8.20
C LEU A 91 1.27 -13.64 9.62
N PRO A 92 1.09 -12.32 9.81
CA PRO A 92 0.98 -11.76 11.16
C PRO A 92 -0.20 -12.33 11.96
N ALA A 93 -1.33 -12.57 11.33
CA ALA A 93 -2.51 -13.16 12.00
C ALA A 93 -2.27 -14.63 12.36
N LEU A 94 -1.66 -15.41 11.48
CA LEU A 94 -1.25 -16.80 11.78
C LEU A 94 -0.19 -16.85 12.88
N GLU A 95 0.82 -15.99 12.81
CA GLU A 95 1.86 -15.91 13.85
C GLU A 95 1.28 -15.58 15.21
N PHE A 96 0.36 -14.59 15.27
CA PHE A 96 -0.34 -14.24 16.50
C PHE A 96 -1.19 -15.40 17.03
N ALA A 97 -1.87 -16.14 16.15
CA ALA A 97 -2.70 -17.27 16.52
C ALA A 97 -1.88 -18.45 17.07
N LEU A 98 -0.79 -18.80 16.40
CA LEU A 98 -0.08 -20.06 16.62
C LEU A 98 1.11 -19.92 17.58
N LEU A 99 1.70 -18.73 17.72
CA LEU A 99 2.88 -18.50 18.52
C LEU A 99 2.59 -17.58 19.71
N PRO A 100 2.16 -18.15 20.87
CA PRO A 100 1.89 -17.35 22.06
C PRO A 100 3.15 -16.66 22.57
N ARG A 101 3.05 -15.35 22.79
CA ARG A 101 4.14 -14.49 23.30
C ARG A 101 3.63 -13.53 24.36
N PRO A 102 4.50 -13.04 25.26
CA PRO A 102 4.16 -11.93 26.13
C PRO A 102 3.77 -10.72 25.30
N LEU A 103 2.64 -10.09 25.62
CA LEU A 103 2.13 -8.94 24.92
C LEU A 103 2.59 -7.67 25.64
N SER A 104 3.29 -6.79 24.90
CA SER A 104 3.77 -5.50 25.41
C SER A 104 2.87 -4.35 24.94
N GLY A 105 2.52 -3.45 25.86
CA GLY A 105 1.79 -2.22 25.54
C GLY A 105 2.63 -1.26 24.69
N SER A 106 3.93 -1.15 24.94
CA SER A 106 4.84 -0.29 24.18
C SER A 106 4.95 -0.71 22.71
N VAL A 107 4.99 -2.02 22.43
CA VAL A 107 5.02 -2.55 21.07
C VAL A 107 3.69 -2.28 20.35
N LEU A 108 2.55 -2.43 21.04
CA LEU A 108 1.25 -2.05 20.49
C LEU A 108 1.22 -0.55 20.13
N THR A 109 1.67 0.32 21.05
CA THR A 109 1.70 1.76 20.81
C THR A 109 2.60 2.10 19.62
N ALA A 110 3.79 1.51 19.53
CA ALA A 110 4.69 1.70 18.39
C ALA A 110 4.03 1.24 17.08
N GLY A 111 3.36 0.08 17.09
CA GLY A 111 2.61 -0.43 15.95
C GLY A 111 1.51 0.52 15.49
N LEU A 112 0.73 1.07 16.43
CA LEU A 112 -0.33 2.04 16.15
C LEU A 112 0.22 3.35 15.57
N VAL A 113 1.30 3.88 16.14
CA VAL A 113 1.95 5.10 15.64
C VAL A 113 2.45 4.91 14.21
N LEU A 114 3.14 3.79 13.94
CA LEU A 114 3.62 3.48 12.60
C LEU A 114 2.45 3.28 11.61
N ALA A 115 1.42 2.55 12.01
CA ALA A 115 0.25 2.33 11.16
C ALA A 115 -0.47 3.65 10.83
N ALA A 116 -0.65 4.52 11.81
CA ALA A 116 -1.27 5.83 11.63
C ALA A 116 -0.42 6.73 10.72
N PHE A 117 0.90 6.81 10.96
CA PHE A 117 1.82 7.60 10.15
C PHE A 117 1.87 7.08 8.69
N GLY A 118 2.01 5.76 8.51
CA GLY A 118 2.01 5.13 7.18
C GLY A 118 0.71 5.38 6.41
N THR A 119 -0.42 5.29 7.10
CA THR A 119 -1.75 5.60 6.53
C THR A 119 -1.85 7.06 6.09
N LEU A 120 -1.44 8.00 6.95
CA LEU A 120 -1.49 9.43 6.63
C LEU A 120 -0.57 9.77 5.46
N LEU A 121 0.64 9.23 5.44
CA LEU A 121 1.59 9.44 4.34
C LEU A 121 1.04 8.90 3.02
N ARG A 122 0.47 7.69 3.04
CA ARG A 122 -0.17 7.07 1.86
C ARG A 122 -1.34 7.89 1.36
N TYR A 123 -2.22 8.31 2.26
CA TYR A 123 -3.37 9.17 1.94
C TYR A 123 -2.93 10.45 1.24
N ARG A 124 -1.98 11.20 1.84
CA ARG A 124 -1.46 12.45 1.27
C ARG A 124 -0.77 12.25 -0.08
N ALA A 125 -0.11 11.12 -0.27
CA ALA A 125 0.53 10.79 -1.54
C ALA A 125 -0.52 10.52 -2.65
N ILE A 126 -1.55 9.75 -2.37
CA ILE A 126 -2.61 9.45 -3.34
C ILE A 126 -3.41 10.70 -3.66
N ASP A 127 -3.76 11.50 -2.67
CA ASP A 127 -4.49 12.76 -2.86
C ASP A 127 -3.70 13.74 -3.74
N ALA A 128 -2.38 13.87 -3.53
CA ALA A 128 -1.52 14.73 -4.34
C ALA A 128 -1.38 14.24 -5.80
N LEU A 129 -1.39 12.93 -6.04
CA LEU A 129 -1.37 12.38 -7.41
C LEU A 129 -2.71 12.56 -8.13
N GLY A 130 -3.82 12.49 -7.41
CA GLY A 130 -5.14 12.56 -8.00
C GLY A 130 -5.32 11.57 -9.17
N GLU A 131 -5.65 12.08 -10.36
CA GLU A 131 -5.82 11.28 -11.58
C GLU A 131 -4.49 10.75 -12.16
N GLN A 132 -3.34 11.26 -11.71
CA GLN A 132 -2.02 10.77 -12.14
C GLN A 132 -1.65 9.43 -11.49
N LEU A 133 -2.40 8.99 -10.47
CA LEU A 133 -2.16 7.72 -9.82
C LEU A 133 -2.46 6.54 -10.76
N SER A 134 -1.51 5.63 -10.90
CA SER A 134 -1.70 4.32 -11.52
C SER A 134 -1.23 3.20 -10.59
N THR A 135 -1.92 2.06 -10.63
CA THR A 135 -1.49 0.83 -9.98
C THR A 135 -0.45 0.08 -10.81
N HIS A 136 -0.35 0.40 -12.10
CA HIS A 136 0.61 -0.14 -13.04
C HIS A 136 1.84 0.77 -13.16
N VAL A 137 2.96 0.22 -13.59
CA VAL A 137 4.11 1.03 -14.03
C VAL A 137 3.82 1.46 -15.46
N GLU A 138 3.31 2.67 -15.62
CA GLU A 138 2.90 3.23 -16.91
C GLU A 138 3.14 4.73 -17.00
N VAL A 139 3.43 5.22 -18.18
CA VAL A 139 3.41 6.67 -18.51
C VAL A 139 2.34 6.87 -19.57
N ARG A 140 1.38 7.75 -19.28
CA ARG A 140 0.28 8.09 -20.17
C ARG A 140 0.62 9.31 -21.03
N PRO A 141 -0.03 9.52 -22.17
CA PRO A 141 0.20 10.71 -23.01
C PRO A 141 -0.08 12.04 -22.29
N ASP A 142 -1.05 12.05 -21.37
CA ASP A 142 -1.46 13.18 -20.54
C ASP A 142 -0.79 13.23 -19.16
N HIS A 143 0.19 12.34 -18.91
CA HIS A 143 0.84 12.21 -17.62
C HIS A 143 1.67 13.46 -17.31
N ARG A 144 1.38 14.08 -16.16
CA ARG A 144 2.10 15.25 -15.66
C ARG A 144 2.92 14.87 -14.44
N LEU A 145 4.12 15.42 -14.39
CA LEU A 145 4.98 15.27 -13.22
C LEU A 145 4.37 15.98 -12.01
N VAL A 146 4.13 15.24 -10.93
CA VAL A 146 3.71 15.77 -9.64
C VAL A 146 4.95 15.90 -8.74
N ASP A 147 5.36 17.12 -8.43
CA ASP A 147 6.58 17.42 -7.67
C ASP A 147 6.32 18.34 -6.46
N HIS A 148 5.06 18.43 -6.03
CA HIS A 148 4.62 19.27 -4.90
C HIS A 148 4.13 18.39 -3.73
N GLY A 149 3.79 19.03 -2.60
CA GLY A 149 3.34 18.33 -1.41
C GLY A 149 4.40 17.35 -0.90
N VAL A 150 4.01 16.11 -0.63
CA VAL A 150 4.92 15.05 -0.16
C VAL A 150 5.94 14.63 -1.21
N TYR A 151 5.62 14.80 -2.51
CA TYR A 151 6.51 14.51 -3.64
C TYR A 151 7.67 15.52 -3.80
N ARG A 152 7.62 16.64 -3.11
CA ARG A 152 8.74 17.60 -3.08
C ARG A 152 10.00 17.01 -2.45
N HIS A 153 9.84 16.03 -1.55
CA HIS A 153 10.94 15.48 -0.76
C HIS A 153 11.34 14.07 -1.17
N VAL A 154 10.36 13.23 -1.53
CA VAL A 154 10.58 11.85 -1.94
C VAL A 154 9.73 11.49 -3.14
N ARG A 155 10.24 10.57 -3.98
CA ARG A 155 9.57 10.17 -5.22
C ARG A 155 8.47 9.14 -5.03
N HIS A 156 8.58 8.28 -3.98
CA HIS A 156 7.65 7.19 -3.72
C HIS A 156 6.97 7.27 -2.35
N PRO A 157 6.41 8.44 -1.95
CA PRO A 157 5.83 8.60 -0.61
C PRO A 157 4.65 7.65 -0.39
N GLY A 158 3.89 7.35 -1.44
CA GLY A 158 2.77 6.41 -1.36
C GLY A 158 3.21 4.98 -1.04
N THR A 159 4.26 4.49 -1.68
CA THR A 159 4.82 3.16 -1.40
C THR A 159 5.49 3.13 -0.03
N THR A 160 6.20 4.20 0.33
CA THR A 160 6.79 4.36 1.68
C THR A 160 5.73 4.29 2.76
N GLY A 161 4.60 4.99 2.59
CA GLY A 161 3.48 4.95 3.52
C GLY A 161 2.91 3.54 3.68
N ALA A 162 2.74 2.80 2.57
CA ALA A 162 2.31 1.41 2.62
C ALA A 162 3.31 0.50 3.37
N MET A 163 4.60 0.66 3.11
CA MET A 163 5.66 -0.11 3.78
C MET A 163 5.63 0.13 5.30
N ILE A 164 5.53 1.39 5.73
CA ILE A 164 5.47 1.76 7.16
C ILE A 164 4.18 1.24 7.79
N PHE A 165 3.03 1.35 7.10
CA PHE A 165 1.77 0.80 7.58
C PHE A 165 1.86 -0.70 7.86
N LEU A 166 2.43 -1.48 6.94
CA LEU A 166 2.54 -2.93 7.09
C LEU A 166 3.44 -3.34 8.25
N LEU A 167 4.54 -2.59 8.52
CA LEU A 167 5.33 -2.79 9.72
C LEU A 167 4.50 -2.53 10.98
N GLY A 168 3.77 -1.42 11.02
CA GLY A 168 2.88 -1.08 12.14
C GLY A 168 1.82 -2.15 12.37
N ALA A 169 1.18 -2.62 11.30
CA ALA A 169 0.16 -3.67 11.36
C ALA A 169 0.71 -4.99 11.92
N ALA A 170 1.92 -5.41 11.52
CA ALA A 170 2.57 -6.60 12.08
C ALA A 170 2.91 -6.42 13.57
N LEU A 171 3.38 -5.23 13.98
CA LEU A 171 3.68 -4.94 15.39
C LEU A 171 2.43 -4.89 16.28
N ILE A 172 1.28 -4.45 15.79
CA ILE A 172 0.01 -4.52 16.53
C ILE A 172 -0.27 -5.95 16.99
N LEU A 173 0.03 -6.94 16.13
CA LEU A 173 -0.11 -8.36 16.43
C LEU A 173 1.14 -9.01 17.06
N HIS A 174 2.21 -8.25 17.36
CA HIS A 174 3.50 -8.80 17.87
C HIS A 174 4.11 -9.87 16.95
N ALA A 175 3.89 -9.74 15.63
CA ALA A 175 4.28 -10.72 14.64
C ALA A 175 5.70 -10.44 14.10
N TYR A 176 6.72 -10.77 14.88
CA TYR A 176 8.11 -10.42 14.57
C TYR A 176 8.71 -11.25 13.43
N TYR A 177 8.33 -12.53 13.27
CA TYR A 177 8.77 -13.33 12.12
C TYR A 177 8.16 -12.83 10.82
N SER A 178 6.91 -12.34 10.89
CA SER A 178 6.25 -11.71 9.74
C SER A 178 6.98 -10.43 9.28
N LEU A 179 7.68 -9.71 10.18
CA LEU A 179 8.52 -8.58 9.80
C LEU A 179 9.67 -9.01 8.89
N ILE A 180 10.26 -10.20 9.11
CA ILE A 180 11.32 -10.74 8.24
C ILE A 180 10.77 -10.95 6.82
N TYR A 181 9.55 -11.50 6.71
CA TYR A 181 8.89 -11.64 5.41
C TYR A 181 8.60 -10.29 4.75
N ILE A 182 8.04 -9.33 5.50
CA ILE A 182 7.70 -8.00 4.99
C ILE A 182 8.96 -7.29 4.48
N ILE A 183 10.03 -7.27 5.27
CA ILE A 183 11.26 -6.56 4.92
C ILE A 183 12.06 -7.35 3.87
N GLY A 184 12.23 -8.65 4.06
CA GLY A 184 13.08 -9.47 3.20
C GLY A 184 12.47 -9.84 1.85
N PHE A 185 11.14 -9.92 1.76
CA PHE A 185 10.45 -10.24 0.50
C PHE A 185 9.72 -9.05 -0.09
N LEU A 186 8.66 -8.54 0.59
CA LEU A 186 7.81 -7.52 -0.01
C LEU A 186 8.57 -6.21 -0.27
N TRP A 187 9.40 -5.73 0.67
CA TRP A 187 10.15 -4.50 0.46
C TRP A 187 11.14 -4.63 -0.69
N VAL A 188 11.80 -5.78 -0.83
CA VAL A 188 12.70 -6.04 -1.96
C VAL A 188 11.94 -5.95 -3.29
N VAL A 189 10.77 -6.59 -3.39
CA VAL A 189 9.92 -6.50 -4.58
C VAL A 189 9.49 -5.06 -4.86
N LEU A 190 9.08 -4.29 -3.84
CA LEU A 190 8.67 -2.90 -4.01
C LEU A 190 9.84 -1.98 -4.39
N ILE A 191 11.03 -2.21 -3.84
CA ILE A 191 12.24 -1.46 -4.21
C ILE A 191 12.60 -1.75 -5.67
N VAL A 192 12.60 -2.99 -6.11
CA VAL A 192 12.82 -3.35 -7.52
C VAL A 192 11.79 -2.67 -8.42
N ARG A 193 10.52 -2.66 -8.02
CA ARG A 193 9.46 -1.94 -8.73
C ARG A 193 9.77 -0.45 -8.87
N MET A 194 10.19 0.22 -7.79
CA MET A 194 10.56 1.63 -7.83
C MET A 194 11.66 1.91 -8.86
N PHE A 195 12.70 1.04 -8.93
CA PHE A 195 13.76 1.20 -9.94
C PHE A 195 13.23 1.07 -11.37
N VAL A 196 12.33 0.12 -11.62
CA VAL A 196 11.73 -0.06 -12.95
C VAL A 196 10.86 1.14 -13.31
N GLU A 197 10.04 1.62 -12.37
CA GLU A 197 9.18 2.80 -12.52
C GLU A 197 9.99 4.06 -12.83
N GLU A 198 11.07 4.31 -12.07
CA GLU A 198 11.95 5.45 -12.29
C GLU A 198 12.64 5.42 -13.67
N ARG A 199 13.12 4.23 -14.09
CA ARG A 199 13.70 4.08 -15.42
C ARG A 199 12.70 4.37 -16.54
N HIS A 200 11.49 3.86 -16.39
CA HIS A 200 10.43 4.05 -17.37
C HIS A 200 10.00 5.52 -17.45
N SER A 201 9.79 6.16 -16.29
CA SER A 201 9.40 7.57 -16.18
C SER A 201 10.51 8.51 -16.70
N ALA A 202 11.78 8.24 -16.37
CA ALA A 202 12.91 9.04 -16.83
C ALA A 202 13.12 8.96 -18.35
N ALA A 203 12.68 7.89 -19.00
CA ALA A 203 12.76 7.74 -20.44
C ALA A 203 11.62 8.42 -21.20
N ARG A 204 10.47 8.66 -20.57
CA ARG A 204 9.23 9.09 -21.25
C ARG A 204 8.62 10.36 -20.71
N MET A 205 8.92 10.76 -19.47
CA MET A 205 8.33 11.93 -18.83
C MET A 205 9.31 13.11 -18.83
N PRO A 206 8.98 14.22 -19.51
CA PRO A 206 9.80 15.43 -19.48
C PRO A 206 10.01 15.94 -18.04
N GLY A 207 11.23 16.35 -17.72
CA GLY A 207 11.58 16.90 -16.40
C GLY A 207 11.77 15.88 -15.28
N TYR A 208 11.50 14.55 -15.52
CA TYR A 208 11.63 13.55 -14.49
C TYR A 208 13.09 13.32 -14.05
N ARG A 209 14.05 13.45 -14.97
CA ARG A 209 15.48 13.32 -14.63
C ARG A 209 15.96 14.43 -13.70
N GLU A 210 15.56 15.68 -13.96
CA GLU A 210 15.84 16.84 -13.11
C GLU A 210 15.18 16.69 -11.74
N TYR A 211 13.95 16.15 -11.69
CA TYR A 211 13.25 15.83 -10.47
C TYR A 211 14.01 14.77 -9.65
N MET A 212 14.59 13.75 -10.29
CA MET A 212 15.41 12.73 -9.62
C MET A 212 16.66 13.32 -8.95
N LEU A 213 17.24 14.37 -9.48
CA LEU A 213 18.45 15.00 -8.91
C LEU A 213 18.17 15.75 -7.59
N ARG A 214 16.96 16.29 -7.42
CA ARG A 214 16.57 17.09 -6.26
C ARG A 214 15.77 16.34 -5.20
N THR A 215 15.36 15.10 -5.47
CA THR A 215 14.53 14.30 -4.57
C THR A 215 15.15 12.94 -4.27
N LYS A 216 14.74 12.31 -3.16
CA LYS A 216 15.15 10.97 -2.77
C LYS A 216 14.04 9.96 -3.08
N ARG A 217 14.32 8.65 -3.00
CA ARG A 217 13.33 7.60 -3.29
C ARG A 217 12.28 7.46 -2.20
N VAL A 218 12.74 7.16 -0.99
CA VAL A 218 11.92 6.68 0.12
C VAL A 218 12.11 7.54 1.36
N ILE A 219 13.37 7.79 1.74
CA ILE A 219 13.73 8.50 2.97
C ILE A 219 14.31 9.87 2.57
N PRO A 220 13.70 10.99 3.02
CA PRO A 220 14.25 12.32 2.75
C PRO A 220 15.73 12.41 3.14
N PHE A 221 16.53 13.01 2.30
CA PHE A 221 17.96 13.26 2.47
C PHE A 221 18.89 12.03 2.44
N ILE A 222 18.36 10.78 2.50
CA ILE A 222 19.17 9.56 2.57
C ILE A 222 19.05 8.73 1.29
N PHE A 223 17.87 8.19 1.00
CA PHE A 223 17.64 7.21 -0.09
C PHE A 223 16.36 7.46 -0.87
#